data_662406703404cefa2e4a1241c76f20c8
#
_entry.id   662406703404cefa2e4a1241c76f20c8
#
_cell.length_a   1.000
_cell.length_b   1.000
_cell.length_c   1.000
_cell.angle_alpha   90.00
_cell.angle_beta   90.00
_cell.angle_gamma   90.00
#
_symmetry.space_group_name_H-M   'P 1'
#
loop_
_entity.id
_entity.type
_entity.pdbx_description
1 polymer ?
#
loop_
_entity_poly.entity_id
_entity_poly.type
_entity_poly.pdbx_seq_one_letter_code
_entity_poly.pdbx_strand_id
1 'polypeptide(L)'
;MEKIQERALRFVFNDYTSEYKEMLEKNGESTLYLKRVRIMAQEVYKAINNQSPKYVKELLSERNLRYSNRRPLDLYIPRVNQEKFGYKSYTFEAPSVWNSLDIEIRKAENFNDFKKLINSWTGASCRCNFCNDSEDELLF
;
A
#
# COMPACT_ATOMS: atom_id res chain seq x y z
N MET A 1 2.75 -4.15 15.53
CA MET A 1 1.48 -3.36 15.56
C MET A 1 0.24 -4.24 15.39
N GLU A 2 0.25 -5.23 14.54
CA GLU A 2 -0.89 -6.16 14.35
C GLU A 2 -1.35 -6.82 15.66
N LYS A 3 -0.41 -7.23 16.54
CA LYS A 3 -0.73 -7.81 17.86
C LYS A 3 -1.54 -6.87 18.77
N ILE A 4 -1.41 -5.56 18.59
CA ILE A 4 -2.19 -4.57 19.36
C ILE A 4 -3.62 -4.54 18.82
N GLN A 5 -3.79 -4.53 17.49
CA GLN A 5 -5.12 -4.61 16.86
C GLN A 5 -5.81 -5.93 17.24
N GLU A 6 -5.12 -7.03 17.20
CA GLU A 6 -5.65 -8.33 17.60
C GLU A 6 -6.17 -8.31 19.05
N ARG A 7 -5.38 -7.80 19.99
CA ARG A 7 -5.81 -7.69 21.39
C ARG A 7 -7.02 -6.78 21.56
N ALA A 8 -7.05 -5.65 20.83
CA ALA A 8 -8.18 -4.73 20.87
C ALA A 8 -9.45 -5.39 20.33
N LEU A 9 -9.37 -6.10 19.22
CA LEU A 9 -10.51 -6.83 18.65
C LEU A 9 -11.00 -7.93 19.59
N ARG A 10 -10.08 -8.72 20.18
CA ARG A 10 -10.44 -9.75 21.17
C ARG A 10 -11.20 -9.15 22.35
N PHE A 11 -10.75 -8.00 22.83
CA PHE A 11 -11.43 -7.30 23.93
C PHE A 11 -12.80 -6.78 23.54
N VAL A 12 -12.92 -6.12 22.39
CA VAL A 12 -14.19 -5.51 21.91
C VAL A 12 -15.26 -6.59 21.65
N PHE A 13 -14.88 -7.70 21.03
CA PHE A 13 -15.79 -8.79 20.64
C PHE A 13 -15.87 -9.91 21.67
N ASN A 14 -15.11 -9.82 22.76
CA ASN A 14 -14.99 -10.85 23.79
C ASN A 14 -14.73 -12.25 23.23
N ASP A 15 -13.94 -12.32 22.15
CA ASP A 15 -13.58 -13.55 21.44
C ASP A 15 -12.08 -13.83 21.61
N TYR A 16 -11.77 -14.79 22.45
CA TYR A 16 -10.40 -15.19 22.76
C TYR A 16 -9.99 -16.51 22.10
N THR A 17 -10.90 -17.13 21.34
CA THR A 17 -10.70 -18.45 20.76
C THR A 17 -10.51 -18.45 19.25
N SER A 18 -11.12 -17.48 18.54
CA SER A 18 -11.03 -17.38 17.08
C SER A 18 -9.64 -16.95 16.62
N GLU A 19 -9.26 -17.39 15.44
CA GLU A 19 -8.04 -16.91 14.78
C GLU A 19 -8.18 -15.44 14.38
N TYR A 20 -7.07 -14.68 14.42
CA TYR A 20 -7.04 -13.26 14.12
C TYR A 20 -7.64 -12.93 12.72
N LYS A 21 -7.30 -13.76 11.73
CA LYS A 21 -7.81 -13.61 10.37
C LYS A 21 -9.34 -13.76 10.30
N GLU A 22 -9.88 -14.75 10.98
CA GLU A 22 -11.33 -14.96 11.06
C GLU A 22 -12.05 -13.77 11.75
N MET A 23 -11.44 -13.21 12.78
CA MET A 23 -11.98 -12.05 13.47
C MET A 23 -12.02 -10.82 12.56
N LEU A 24 -10.98 -10.61 11.74
CA LEU A 24 -10.97 -9.52 10.75
C LEU A 24 -12.07 -9.70 9.71
N GLU A 25 -12.22 -10.91 9.17
CA GLU A 25 -13.25 -11.23 8.18
C GLU A 25 -14.68 -11.07 8.73
N LYS A 26 -14.95 -11.59 9.92
CA LYS A 26 -16.25 -11.44 10.60
C LYS A 26 -16.66 -9.98 10.82
N ASN A 27 -15.69 -9.11 11.04
CA ASN A 27 -15.94 -7.70 11.34
C ASN A 27 -15.77 -6.79 10.10
N GLY A 28 -15.47 -7.35 8.93
CA GLY A 28 -15.24 -6.56 7.70
C GLY A 28 -14.01 -5.65 7.79
N GLU A 29 -13.08 -5.98 8.69
CA GLU A 29 -11.86 -5.22 8.91
C GLU A 29 -10.71 -5.77 8.09
N SER A 30 -9.74 -4.92 7.78
CA SER A 30 -8.48 -5.31 7.13
C SER A 30 -7.31 -5.13 8.09
N THR A 31 -6.21 -5.83 7.80
CA THR A 31 -4.98 -5.70 8.59
C THR A 31 -4.49 -4.24 8.61
N LEU A 32 -3.78 -3.85 9.67
CA LEU A 32 -3.17 -2.51 9.76
C LEU A 32 -2.17 -2.29 8.64
N TYR A 33 -1.47 -3.32 8.24
CA TYR A 33 -0.56 -3.29 7.11
C TYR A 33 -1.28 -2.87 5.82
N LEU A 34 -2.37 -3.56 5.46
CA LEU A 34 -3.14 -3.25 4.26
C LEU A 34 -3.76 -1.83 4.34
N LYS A 35 -4.22 -1.41 5.51
CA LYS A 35 -4.70 -0.03 5.72
C LYS A 35 -3.60 1.00 5.44
N ARG A 36 -2.37 0.77 5.93
CA ARG A 36 -1.23 1.66 5.65
C ARG A 36 -0.87 1.72 4.17
N VAL A 37 -0.84 0.57 3.50
CA VAL A 37 -0.57 0.51 2.06
C VAL A 37 -1.62 1.28 1.26
N ARG A 38 -2.90 1.13 1.61
CA ARG A 38 -4.00 1.89 0.97
C ARG A 38 -3.88 3.39 1.19
N ILE A 39 -3.54 3.82 2.41
CA ILE A 39 -3.31 5.25 2.72
C ILE A 39 -2.13 5.78 1.91
N MET A 40 -1.03 5.03 1.84
CA MET A 40 0.14 5.42 1.05
C MET A 40 -0.21 5.56 -0.44
N ALA A 41 -0.97 4.63 -1.01
CA ALA A 41 -1.45 4.73 -2.40
C ALA A 41 -2.32 5.97 -2.62
N GLN A 42 -3.18 6.34 -1.66
CA GLN A 42 -3.99 7.55 -1.73
C GLN A 42 -3.13 8.82 -1.72
N GLU A 43 -2.09 8.87 -0.90
CA GLU A 43 -1.16 10.01 -0.87
C GLU A 43 -0.36 10.14 -2.17
N VAL A 44 0.07 9.02 -2.76
CA VAL A 44 0.72 9.01 -4.08
C VAL A 44 -0.23 9.54 -5.16
N TYR A 45 -1.48 9.08 -5.19
CA TYR A 45 -2.49 9.57 -6.12
C TYR A 45 -2.67 11.09 -6.02
N LYS A 46 -2.81 11.62 -4.81
CA LYS A 46 -2.91 13.06 -4.57
C LYS A 46 -1.67 13.81 -5.03
N ALA A 47 -0.48 13.27 -4.78
CA ALA A 47 0.78 13.89 -5.17
C ALA A 47 0.91 13.99 -6.70
N ILE A 48 0.56 12.92 -7.44
CA ILE A 48 0.58 12.91 -8.91
C ILE A 48 -0.41 13.92 -9.48
N ASN A 49 -1.61 14.00 -8.89
CA ASN A 49 -2.69 14.89 -9.35
C ASN A 49 -2.60 16.34 -8.77
N ASN A 50 -1.45 16.73 -8.23
CA ASN A 50 -1.23 18.07 -7.65
C ASN A 50 -2.19 18.45 -6.51
N GLN A 51 -2.71 17.46 -5.78
CA GLN A 51 -3.58 17.64 -4.62
C GLN A 51 -2.81 17.56 -3.29
N SER A 52 -1.49 17.43 -3.35
CA SER A 52 -0.57 17.42 -2.22
C SER A 52 0.43 18.57 -2.30
N PRO A 53 1.10 18.94 -1.20
CA PRO A 53 2.17 19.92 -1.22
C PRO A 53 3.28 19.57 -2.22
N LYS A 54 3.87 20.58 -2.85
CA LYS A 54 4.89 20.39 -3.90
C LYS A 54 6.06 19.51 -3.48
N TYR A 55 6.52 19.64 -2.24
CA TYR A 55 7.65 18.84 -1.74
C TYR A 55 7.35 17.35 -1.71
N VAL A 56 6.09 16.92 -1.52
CA VAL A 56 5.71 15.51 -1.58
C VAL A 56 5.80 15.00 -3.02
N LYS A 57 5.34 15.79 -3.98
CA LYS A 57 5.45 15.45 -5.41
C LYS A 57 6.91 15.37 -5.86
N GLU A 58 7.76 16.26 -5.39
CA GLU A 58 9.20 16.28 -5.73
C GLU A 58 9.96 15.04 -5.26
N LEU A 59 9.43 14.34 -4.24
CA LEU A 59 9.97 13.04 -3.79
C LEU A 59 9.64 11.89 -4.75
N LEU A 60 8.66 12.08 -5.63
CA LEU A 60 8.20 11.09 -6.59
C LEU A 60 8.66 11.49 -7.99
N SER A 61 9.42 10.63 -8.65
CA SER A 61 9.90 10.84 -10.01
C SER A 61 9.15 9.91 -10.97
N GLU A 62 8.68 10.46 -12.09
CA GLU A 62 8.13 9.64 -13.17
C GLU A 62 9.23 8.83 -13.82
N ARG A 63 8.91 7.61 -14.21
CA ARG A 63 9.85 6.74 -14.89
C ARG A 63 9.98 7.18 -16.35
N ASN A 64 11.08 7.87 -16.68
CA ASN A 64 11.43 8.21 -18.06
C ASN A 64 11.87 6.96 -18.83
N LEU A 65 10.92 6.29 -19.46
CA LEU A 65 11.19 5.18 -20.37
C LEU A 65 11.18 5.72 -21.80
N ARG A 66 12.30 5.55 -22.52
CA ARG A 66 12.36 5.72 -23.99
C ARG A 66 11.36 4.82 -24.73
N TYR A 67 10.79 3.82 -24.04
CA TYR A 67 9.80 2.86 -24.54
C TYR A 67 8.63 2.76 -23.55
N SER A 68 7.85 3.84 -23.42
CA SER A 68 6.79 3.98 -22.40
C SER A 68 5.54 3.13 -22.61
N ASN A 69 5.46 2.35 -23.72
CA ASN A 69 4.21 1.69 -24.09
C ASN A 69 3.83 0.46 -23.27
N ARG A 70 4.76 -0.12 -22.47
CA ARG A 70 4.49 -1.35 -21.74
C ARG A 70 3.96 -1.14 -20.31
N ARG A 71 4.30 -0.03 -19.67
CA ARG A 71 3.88 0.29 -18.30
C ARG A 71 3.67 1.80 -18.15
N PRO A 72 2.59 2.34 -18.69
CA PRO A 72 2.25 3.74 -18.51
C PRO A 72 1.97 4.00 -17.03
N LEU A 73 2.31 5.17 -16.54
CA LEU A 73 2.09 5.63 -15.17
C LEU A 73 3.00 4.99 -14.10
N ASP A 74 4.05 4.26 -14.46
CA ASP A 74 5.01 3.77 -13.48
C ASP A 74 5.87 4.91 -12.93
N LEU A 75 6.08 4.89 -11.61
CA LEU A 75 7.01 5.77 -10.92
C LEU A 75 8.41 5.15 -10.88
N TYR A 76 9.43 6.00 -10.83
CA TYR A 76 10.81 5.56 -10.67
C TYR A 76 11.05 5.09 -9.24
N ILE A 77 11.59 3.89 -9.08
CA ILE A 77 12.02 3.34 -7.79
C ILE A 77 13.52 3.56 -7.67
N PRO A 78 14.00 4.39 -6.73
CA PRO A 78 15.42 4.62 -6.56
C PRO A 78 16.13 3.34 -6.09
N ARG A 79 17.40 3.19 -6.50
CA ARG A 79 18.24 2.12 -5.98
C ARG A 79 18.62 2.43 -4.54
N VAL A 80 18.48 1.43 -3.68
CA VAL A 80 18.79 1.55 -2.26
C VAL A 80 19.90 0.58 -1.91
N ASN A 81 20.95 1.10 -1.25
CA ASN A 81 22.13 0.32 -0.86
C ASN A 81 22.06 -0.20 0.58
N GLN A 82 21.08 0.23 1.37
CA GLN A 82 20.92 -0.15 2.77
C GLN A 82 19.51 -0.68 3.04
N GLU A 83 19.41 -1.94 3.45
CA GLU A 83 18.13 -2.59 3.73
C GLU A 83 17.35 -1.88 4.84
N LYS A 84 18.00 -1.56 5.94
CA LYS A 84 17.33 -1.11 7.16
C LYS A 84 16.68 0.28 7.05
N PHE A 85 17.25 1.20 6.28
CA PHE A 85 16.76 2.58 6.20
C PHE A 85 16.26 2.97 4.81
N GLY A 86 16.80 2.36 3.77
CA GLY A 86 16.47 2.70 2.39
C GLY A 86 15.14 2.15 1.95
N TYR A 87 14.87 0.85 2.16
CA TYR A 87 13.62 0.20 1.74
C TYR A 87 12.40 0.71 2.50
N LYS A 88 12.58 1.23 3.73
CA LYS A 88 11.52 1.83 4.55
C LYS A 88 11.31 3.33 4.31
N SER A 89 12.04 3.93 3.36
CA SER A 89 11.86 5.33 3.02
C SER A 89 10.64 5.53 2.14
N TYR A 90 9.96 6.65 2.30
CA TYR A 90 8.81 7.02 1.45
C TYR A 90 9.17 7.05 -0.04
N THR A 91 10.37 7.51 -0.38
CA THR A 91 10.86 7.58 -1.77
C THR A 91 11.02 6.22 -2.44
N PHE A 92 11.14 5.13 -1.67
CA PHE A 92 11.19 3.76 -2.15
C PHE A 92 9.83 3.06 -2.05
N GLU A 93 9.19 3.12 -0.88
CA GLU A 93 7.92 2.41 -0.61
C GLU A 93 6.77 2.95 -1.47
N ALA A 94 6.63 4.27 -1.56
CA ALA A 94 5.51 4.88 -2.26
C ALA A 94 5.49 4.53 -3.76
N PRO A 95 6.58 4.65 -4.54
CA PRO A 95 6.61 4.17 -5.92
C PRO A 95 6.41 2.65 -6.03
N SER A 96 6.92 1.87 -5.09
CA SER A 96 6.76 0.41 -5.10
C SER A 96 5.30 0.01 -4.95
N VAL A 97 4.60 0.59 -3.98
CA VAL A 97 3.16 0.40 -3.78
C VAL A 97 2.38 0.85 -5.01
N TRP A 98 2.67 2.04 -5.54
CA TRP A 98 2.00 2.57 -6.73
C TRP A 98 2.13 1.66 -7.95
N ASN A 99 3.35 1.19 -8.23
CA ASN A 99 3.62 0.34 -9.38
C ASN A 99 3.02 -1.07 -9.23
N SER A 100 2.68 -1.49 -8.02
CA SER A 100 2.02 -2.76 -7.75
C SER A 100 0.51 -2.73 -7.96
N LEU A 101 -0.10 -1.54 -8.02
CA LEU A 101 -1.53 -1.38 -8.24
C LEU A 101 -1.91 -1.74 -9.68
N ASP A 102 -3.11 -2.27 -9.84
CA ASP A 102 -3.68 -2.52 -11.17
C ASP A 102 -3.83 -1.21 -11.96
N ILE A 103 -3.66 -1.32 -13.27
CA ILE A 103 -3.71 -0.16 -14.18
C ILE A 103 -5.06 0.57 -14.11
N GLU A 104 -6.14 -0.16 -13.86
CA GLU A 104 -7.49 0.40 -13.74
C GLU A 104 -7.62 1.30 -12.51
N ILE A 105 -7.02 0.89 -11.39
CA ILE A 105 -6.98 1.69 -10.16
C ILE A 105 -6.18 2.97 -10.39
N ARG A 106 -5.02 2.87 -11.04
CA ARG A 106 -4.12 4.01 -11.31
C ARG A 106 -4.71 5.01 -12.31
N LYS A 107 -5.61 4.58 -13.19
CA LYS A 107 -6.29 5.43 -14.18
C LYS A 107 -7.57 6.09 -13.67
N ALA A 108 -7.93 5.92 -12.41
CA ALA A 108 -9.11 6.57 -11.85
C ALA A 108 -9.11 8.09 -12.09
N GLU A 109 -10.20 8.64 -12.63
CA GLU A 109 -10.28 10.03 -13.03
C GLU A 109 -10.34 11.00 -11.84
N ASN A 110 -10.95 10.55 -10.74
CA ASN A 110 -11.09 11.38 -9.56
C ASN A 110 -10.72 10.61 -8.27
N PHE A 111 -10.43 11.38 -7.21
CA PHE A 111 -9.99 10.80 -5.94
C PHE A 111 -11.03 9.90 -5.27
N ASN A 112 -12.32 10.21 -5.41
CA ASN A 112 -13.38 9.41 -4.79
C ASN A 112 -13.48 8.02 -5.42
N ASP A 113 -13.34 7.93 -6.74
CA ASP A 113 -13.34 6.65 -7.45
C ASP A 113 -12.07 5.87 -7.15
N PHE A 114 -10.92 6.54 -7.14
CA PHE A 114 -9.66 5.93 -6.69
C PHE A 114 -9.80 5.34 -5.28
N LYS A 115 -10.39 6.09 -4.34
CA LYS A 115 -10.59 5.65 -2.97
C LYS A 115 -11.49 4.42 -2.87
N LYS A 116 -12.55 4.33 -3.67
CA LYS A 116 -13.40 3.14 -3.73
C LYS A 116 -12.63 1.92 -4.24
N LEU A 117 -11.91 2.08 -5.36
CA LEU A 117 -11.15 1.00 -5.97
C LEU A 117 -10.03 0.50 -5.06
N ILE A 118 -9.26 1.41 -4.42
CA ILE A 118 -8.19 1.01 -3.51
C ILE A 118 -8.70 0.35 -2.23
N ASN A 119 -9.90 0.70 -1.76
CA ASN A 119 -10.49 0.06 -0.58
C ASN A 119 -10.94 -1.39 -0.87
N SER A 120 -11.30 -1.71 -2.09
CA SER A 120 -11.60 -3.08 -2.52
C SER A 120 -10.35 -3.90 -2.85
N TRP A 121 -9.21 -3.24 -3.05
CA TRP A 121 -7.97 -3.92 -3.38
C TRP A 121 -7.41 -4.69 -2.17
N THR A 122 -7.12 -5.97 -2.35
CA THR A 122 -6.68 -6.89 -1.28
C THR A 122 -5.18 -7.18 -1.28
N GLY A 123 -4.43 -6.58 -2.21
CA GLY A 123 -3.01 -6.88 -2.37
C GLY A 123 -2.70 -8.18 -3.12
N ALA A 124 -3.73 -8.92 -3.56
CA ALA A 124 -3.55 -10.23 -4.22
C ALA A 124 -2.75 -10.19 -5.53
N SER A 125 -2.76 -9.05 -6.22
CA SER A 125 -1.96 -8.83 -7.44
C SER A 125 -0.61 -8.17 -7.18
N CYS A 126 -0.31 -7.83 -5.94
CA CYS A 126 0.93 -7.15 -5.57
C CYS A 126 2.14 -8.11 -5.67
N ARG A 127 3.13 -7.70 -6.43
CA ARG A 127 4.45 -8.37 -6.52
C ARG A 127 5.56 -7.53 -5.88
N CYS A 128 5.21 -6.60 -5.00
CA CYS A 128 6.22 -5.84 -4.28
C CYS A 128 6.74 -6.66 -3.09
N ASN A 129 8.00 -6.47 -2.75
CA ASN A 129 8.61 -7.11 -1.58
C ASN A 129 7.84 -6.81 -0.28
N PHE A 130 7.16 -5.70 -0.24
CA PHE A 130 6.37 -5.22 0.89
C PHE A 130 5.15 -6.08 1.23
N CYS A 131 4.47 -6.63 0.23
CA CYS A 131 3.32 -7.52 0.43
C CYS A 131 3.76 -8.96 0.67
N ASN A 132 4.93 -9.35 0.16
CA ASN A 132 5.48 -10.70 0.37
C ASN A 132 6.07 -10.86 1.77
N ASP A 133 6.68 -9.83 2.35
CA ASP A 133 7.24 -9.88 3.71
C ASP A 133 6.17 -10.01 4.80
N SER A 134 4.89 -9.74 4.49
CA SER A 134 3.80 -9.85 5.47
C SER A 134 3.37 -11.29 5.74
N GLU A 135 3.68 -12.24 4.85
CA GLU A 135 3.41 -13.66 5.08
C GLU A 135 4.43 -14.31 6.01
N ASP A 136 5.67 -13.81 6.02
CA ASP A 136 6.74 -14.34 6.88
C ASP A 136 6.70 -13.79 8.32
N GLU A 137 6.09 -12.61 8.57
CA GLU A 137 5.91 -12.09 9.94
C GLU A 137 4.78 -12.76 10.73
N LEU A 138 3.94 -13.56 10.08
CA LEU A 138 2.86 -14.33 10.76
C LEU A 138 3.30 -15.70 11.27
N LEU A 139 4.55 -16.12 11.01
CA LEU A 139 5.09 -17.41 11.43
C LEU A 139 5.90 -17.39 12.75
N PHE A 140 5.91 -16.28 13.47
CA PHE A 140 6.56 -16.19 14.79
C PHE A 140 5.66 -15.60 15.86
#